data_0b7d0663397a027a695ea9d990f9a2a3
#
_entry.id   0b7d0663397a027a695ea9d990f9a2a3
#
_cell.length_a   1.000
_cell.length_b   1.000
_cell.length_c   1.000
_cell.angle_alpha   90.00
_cell.angle_beta   90.00
_cell.angle_gamma   90.00
#
_symmetry.space_group_name_H-M   'P 1'
#
loop_
_entity.id
_entity.type
_entity.pdbx_description
1 polymer ?
#
loop_
_entity_poly.entity_id
_entity_poly.type
_entity_poly.pdbx_seq_one_letter_code
_entity_poly.pdbx_strand_id
1 'polypeptide(L)'
;IAQCKAGIIGSFPCLNAREGEGEPNMLEIWLKKINEELDKHNQENPDSPAAPYAVNHIVHKSNVRLEKDIDICAKWGAPVWITSLGARPEVNEVAHQAKGIVLHDIINNFFAKKAIDKGADGLVAVAAGAGGHAGTLSPFALIQEIREWFSGPLLLSGSIANGGAVLAAQAM
;
A
#
# COMPACT_ATOMS: atom_id res chain seq x y z
N ILE A 1 12.95 -1.07 -3.90
CA ILE A 1 14.07 -0.13 -4.01
C ILE A 1 14.14 0.47 -5.42
N ALA A 2 14.28 -0.34 -6.48
CA ALA A 2 14.44 0.17 -7.85
C ALA A 2 13.28 1.07 -8.31
N GLN A 3 12.04 0.70 -7.99
CA GLN A 3 10.85 1.51 -8.28
C GLN A 3 10.91 2.86 -7.56
N CYS A 4 11.26 2.85 -6.27
CA CYS A 4 11.37 4.09 -5.51
C CYS A 4 12.44 5.04 -6.09
N LYS A 5 13.62 4.51 -6.44
CA LYS A 5 14.68 5.27 -7.10
C LYS A 5 14.28 5.80 -8.48
N ALA A 6 13.31 5.18 -9.14
CA ALA A 6 12.72 5.65 -10.40
C ALA A 6 11.56 6.65 -10.20
N GLY A 7 11.29 7.11 -8.99
CA GLY A 7 10.23 8.06 -8.67
C GLY A 7 8.81 7.47 -8.55
N ILE A 8 8.69 6.16 -8.42
CA ILE A 8 7.40 5.44 -8.31
C ILE A 8 7.36 4.71 -6.97
N ILE A 9 6.21 4.74 -6.27
CA ILE A 9 6.03 3.98 -5.03
C ILE A 9 6.27 2.49 -5.28
N GLY A 10 7.35 1.96 -4.71
CA GLY A 10 7.64 0.53 -4.72
C GLY A 10 6.93 -0.16 -3.57
N SER A 11 6.28 -1.30 -3.80
CA SER A 11 5.56 -2.01 -2.75
C SER A 11 5.92 -3.49 -2.66
N PHE A 12 5.77 -4.05 -1.45
CA PHE A 12 5.91 -5.48 -1.21
C PHE A 12 4.99 -5.94 -0.08
N PRO A 13 4.51 -7.21 -0.11
CA PRO A 13 3.74 -7.79 0.99
C PRO A 13 4.66 -8.21 2.15
N CYS A 14 4.29 -7.89 3.40
CA CYS A 14 4.99 -8.37 4.60
C CYS A 14 5.18 -9.89 4.61
N LEU A 15 4.17 -10.62 4.17
CA LEU A 15 4.18 -12.09 4.15
C LEU A 15 5.25 -12.69 3.22
N ASN A 16 5.82 -11.90 2.30
CA ASN A 16 6.94 -12.36 1.48
C ASN A 16 8.27 -12.38 2.24
N ALA A 17 8.38 -11.62 3.33
CA ALA A 17 9.51 -11.68 4.25
C ALA A 17 9.32 -12.90 5.17
N ARG A 18 9.61 -14.10 4.64
CA ARG A 18 9.43 -15.37 5.34
C ARG A 18 10.51 -15.53 6.42
N GLU A 19 10.09 -16.06 7.56
CA GLU A 19 10.98 -16.42 8.66
C GLU A 19 11.11 -17.94 8.72
N GLY A 20 12.35 -18.42 8.79
CA GLY A 20 12.65 -19.81 9.17
C GLY A 20 12.76 -19.93 10.70
N GLU A 21 12.69 -21.15 11.23
CA GLU A 21 12.99 -21.39 12.64
C GLU A 21 14.44 -21.00 12.96
N GLY A 22 14.62 -20.09 13.93
CA GLY A 22 15.95 -19.58 14.31
C GLY A 22 16.58 -18.58 13.35
N GLU A 23 15.89 -18.20 12.31
CA GLU A 23 16.34 -17.19 11.33
C GLU A 23 16.09 -15.76 11.85
N PRO A 24 16.94 -14.80 11.47
CA PRO A 24 16.69 -13.41 11.79
C PRO A 24 15.41 -12.90 11.09
N ASN A 25 14.77 -11.89 11.68
CA ASN A 25 13.55 -11.32 11.14
C ASN A 25 13.78 -10.69 9.75
N MET A 26 13.34 -11.37 8.71
CA MET A 26 13.56 -10.95 7.33
C MET A 26 12.87 -9.63 6.99
N LEU A 27 11.71 -9.31 7.59
CA LEU A 27 11.04 -8.04 7.39
C LEU A 27 11.90 -6.88 7.91
N GLU A 28 12.47 -7.04 9.10
CA GLU A 28 13.36 -6.04 9.69
C GLU A 28 14.62 -5.81 8.84
N ILE A 29 15.22 -6.89 8.34
CA ILE A 29 16.38 -6.82 7.44
C ILE A 29 16.03 -6.08 6.15
N TRP A 30 14.87 -6.36 5.56
CA TRP A 30 14.44 -5.70 4.33
C TRP A 30 14.16 -4.22 4.56
N LEU A 31 13.44 -3.86 5.62
CA LEU A 31 13.14 -2.45 5.93
C LEU A 31 14.41 -1.64 6.19
N LYS A 32 15.35 -2.20 6.96
CA LYS A 32 16.66 -1.59 7.17
C LYS A 32 17.36 -1.31 5.83
N LYS A 33 17.49 -2.35 4.99
CA LYS A 33 18.12 -2.22 3.67
C LYS A 33 17.41 -1.21 2.77
N ILE A 34 16.07 -1.19 2.77
CA ILE A 34 15.29 -0.23 1.97
C ILE A 34 15.61 1.19 2.43
N ASN A 35 15.53 1.48 3.72
CA ASN A 35 15.81 2.81 4.26
C ASN A 35 17.24 3.26 3.93
N GLU A 36 18.24 2.43 4.21
CA GLU A 36 19.65 2.75 3.91
C GLU A 36 19.90 3.05 2.42
N GLU A 37 19.30 2.26 1.52
CA GLU A 37 19.44 2.43 0.08
C GLU A 37 18.71 3.66 -0.48
N LEU A 38 17.55 4.00 0.09
CA LEU A 38 16.80 5.19 -0.31
C LEU A 38 17.45 6.46 0.26
N ASP A 39 17.91 6.43 1.51
CA ASP A 39 18.63 7.56 2.12
C ASP A 39 19.93 7.87 1.35
N LYS A 40 20.68 6.83 0.99
CA LYS A 40 21.88 6.99 0.15
C LYS A 40 21.54 7.62 -1.20
N HIS A 41 20.48 7.11 -1.87
CA HIS A 41 20.04 7.66 -3.15
C HIS A 41 19.67 9.14 -3.03
N ASN A 42 18.93 9.52 -1.99
CA ASN A 42 18.48 10.90 -1.76
C ASN A 42 19.66 11.85 -1.50
N GLN A 43 20.70 11.38 -0.80
CA GLN A 43 21.92 12.15 -0.60
C GLN A 43 22.71 12.37 -1.91
N GLU A 44 22.77 11.33 -2.75
CA GLU A 44 23.47 11.37 -4.03
C GLU A 44 22.68 12.11 -5.13
N ASN A 45 21.33 12.19 -4.99
CA ASN A 45 20.42 12.75 -5.99
C ASN A 45 19.40 13.74 -5.36
N PRO A 46 19.84 14.85 -4.78
CA PRO A 46 18.95 15.78 -4.05
C PRO A 46 17.85 16.40 -4.95
N ASP A 47 18.11 16.55 -6.25
CA ASP A 47 17.15 17.10 -7.23
C ASP A 47 16.16 16.05 -7.77
N SER A 48 16.37 14.77 -7.47
CA SER A 48 15.54 13.64 -7.89
C SER A 48 15.44 12.59 -6.78
N PRO A 49 14.82 12.93 -5.64
CA PRO A 49 14.73 12.02 -4.52
C PRO A 49 13.86 10.80 -4.85
N ALA A 50 14.13 9.69 -4.20
CA ALA A 50 13.34 8.47 -4.33
C ALA A 50 11.89 8.69 -3.84
N ALA A 51 10.94 8.06 -4.52
CA ALA A 51 9.58 7.93 -4.00
C ALA A 51 9.56 7.07 -2.72
N PRO A 52 8.58 7.25 -1.81
CA PRO A 52 8.42 6.40 -0.65
C PRO A 52 8.14 4.95 -1.05
N TYR A 53 8.41 4.00 -0.15
CA TYR A 53 7.97 2.62 -0.31
C TYR A 53 6.65 2.36 0.41
N ALA A 54 5.96 1.30 0.00
CA ALA A 54 4.75 0.83 0.64
C ALA A 54 4.90 -0.62 1.12
N VAL A 55 4.30 -0.93 2.26
CA VAL A 55 4.26 -2.29 2.82
C VAL A 55 2.80 -2.76 2.86
N ASN A 56 2.51 -3.90 2.23
CA ASN A 56 1.16 -4.46 2.23
C ASN A 56 0.96 -5.44 3.39
N HIS A 57 -0.13 -5.24 4.12
CA HIS A 57 -0.56 -6.04 5.26
C HIS A 57 -1.89 -6.72 4.98
N ILE A 58 -1.93 -8.04 5.07
CA ILE A 58 -3.18 -8.79 5.13
C ILE A 58 -3.71 -8.68 6.55
N VAL A 59 -4.75 -7.86 6.75
CA VAL A 59 -5.29 -7.57 8.09
C VAL A 59 -6.40 -8.54 8.53
N HIS A 60 -6.60 -9.62 7.78
CA HIS A 60 -7.55 -10.66 8.15
C HIS A 60 -7.08 -11.42 9.41
N LYS A 61 -8.03 -11.85 10.24
CA LYS A 61 -7.78 -12.57 11.49
C LYS A 61 -6.95 -13.86 11.38
N SER A 62 -6.88 -14.44 10.18
CA SER A 62 -6.04 -15.62 9.94
C SER A 62 -4.55 -15.29 9.81
N ASN A 63 -4.18 -14.03 9.69
CA ASN A 63 -2.79 -13.63 9.65
C ASN A 63 -2.21 -13.55 11.08
N VAL A 64 -1.63 -14.64 11.53
CA VAL A 64 -1.04 -14.76 12.87
C VAL A 64 0.22 -13.91 13.08
N ARG A 65 0.81 -13.39 11.99
CA ARG A 65 2.00 -12.53 12.03
C ARG A 65 1.66 -11.05 12.14
N LEU A 66 0.41 -10.67 11.94
CA LEU A 66 0.02 -9.28 11.74
C LEU A 66 0.57 -8.34 12.81
N GLU A 67 0.34 -8.64 14.09
CA GLU A 67 0.77 -7.78 15.21
C GLU A 67 2.29 -7.55 15.20
N LYS A 68 3.06 -8.61 15.00
CA LYS A 68 4.53 -8.52 14.91
C LYS A 68 4.97 -7.70 13.68
N ASP A 69 4.35 -7.91 12.54
CA ASP A 69 4.71 -7.23 11.29
C ASP A 69 4.40 -5.72 11.36
N ILE A 70 3.26 -5.32 11.97
CA ILE A 70 2.92 -3.89 12.15
C ILE A 70 3.87 -3.19 13.13
N ASP A 71 4.26 -3.85 14.22
CA ASP A 71 5.24 -3.30 15.18
C ASP A 71 6.59 -3.05 14.52
N ILE A 72 7.05 -3.98 13.70
CA ILE A 72 8.30 -3.83 12.94
C ILE A 72 8.20 -2.69 11.93
N CYS A 73 7.09 -2.62 11.17
CA CYS A 73 6.89 -1.54 10.21
C CYS A 73 6.81 -0.16 10.88
N ALA A 74 6.15 -0.06 12.03
CA ALA A 74 6.11 1.15 12.83
C ALA A 74 7.50 1.55 13.35
N LYS A 75 8.26 0.60 13.91
CA LYS A 75 9.64 0.81 14.39
C LYS A 75 10.56 1.37 13.30
N TRP A 76 10.41 0.90 12.06
CA TRP A 76 11.24 1.30 10.92
C TRP A 76 10.65 2.45 10.11
N GLY A 77 9.53 3.04 10.57
CA GLY A 77 8.92 4.23 9.96
C GLY A 77 8.43 4.00 8.53
N ALA A 78 7.77 2.84 8.26
CA ALA A 78 7.22 2.57 6.94
C ALA A 78 6.27 3.71 6.51
N PRO A 79 6.55 4.42 5.39
CA PRO A 79 5.82 5.65 5.07
C PRO A 79 4.43 5.40 4.47
N VAL A 80 4.22 4.30 3.77
CA VAL A 80 2.92 3.94 3.18
C VAL A 80 2.55 2.51 3.58
N TRP A 81 1.35 2.36 4.11
CA TRP A 81 0.79 1.08 4.52
C TRP A 81 -0.37 0.73 3.60
N ILE A 82 -0.32 -0.43 2.94
CA ILE A 82 -1.45 -0.94 2.16
C ILE A 82 -2.11 -2.03 3.00
N THR A 83 -3.41 -1.87 3.31
CA THR A 83 -4.15 -2.86 4.10
C THR A 83 -5.17 -3.58 3.22
N SER A 84 -5.24 -4.90 3.37
CA SER A 84 -6.06 -5.77 2.52
C SER A 84 -6.87 -6.77 3.37
N LEU A 85 -8.05 -7.18 2.87
CA LEU A 85 -8.94 -8.18 3.47
C LEU A 85 -9.55 -7.78 4.82
N GLY A 86 -10.14 -6.60 4.85
CA GLY A 86 -10.86 -6.04 5.99
C GLY A 86 -10.17 -4.81 6.58
N ALA A 87 -10.95 -3.80 6.96
CA ALA A 87 -10.41 -2.59 7.58
C ALA A 87 -10.37 -2.75 9.09
N ARG A 88 -9.20 -2.55 9.68
CA ARG A 88 -8.94 -2.62 11.14
C ARG A 88 -8.46 -1.27 11.66
N PRO A 89 -9.29 -0.51 12.40
CA PRO A 89 -8.91 0.81 12.92
C PRO A 89 -7.61 0.79 13.72
N GLU A 90 -7.40 -0.25 14.54
CA GLU A 90 -6.22 -0.40 15.38
C GLU A 90 -4.92 -0.50 14.56
N VAL A 91 -4.95 -1.08 13.35
CA VAL A 91 -3.80 -1.11 12.44
C VAL A 91 -3.55 0.28 11.85
N ASN A 92 -4.63 0.98 11.47
CA ASN A 92 -4.54 2.34 10.92
C ASN A 92 -3.97 3.31 11.97
N GLU A 93 -4.40 3.19 13.24
CA GLU A 93 -3.88 3.99 14.34
C GLU A 93 -2.37 3.79 14.55
N VAL A 94 -1.87 2.56 14.49
CA VAL A 94 -0.42 2.28 14.61
C VAL A 94 0.34 2.92 13.44
N ALA A 95 -0.18 2.82 12.21
CA ALA A 95 0.43 3.45 11.04
C ALA A 95 0.49 4.98 11.20
N HIS A 96 -0.58 5.62 11.65
CA HIS A 96 -0.64 7.07 11.88
C HIS A 96 0.30 7.52 13.00
N GLN A 97 0.39 6.77 14.10
CA GLN A 97 1.37 7.04 15.18
C GLN A 97 2.81 6.98 14.67
N ALA A 98 3.10 6.09 13.72
CA ALA A 98 4.38 6.00 13.03
C ALA A 98 4.54 7.05 11.90
N LYS A 99 3.61 7.99 11.74
CA LYS A 99 3.57 9.04 10.69
C LYS A 99 3.45 8.47 9.26
N GLY A 100 2.96 7.26 9.12
CA GLY A 100 2.63 6.64 7.84
C GLY A 100 1.21 7.00 7.40
N ILE A 101 0.93 6.81 6.11
CA ILE A 101 -0.42 6.89 5.53
C ILE A 101 -0.95 5.50 5.21
N VAL A 102 -2.25 5.33 5.29
CA VAL A 102 -2.92 4.04 5.05
C VAL A 102 -3.75 4.10 3.77
N LEU A 103 -3.44 3.22 2.83
CA LEU A 103 -4.22 2.95 1.63
C LEU A 103 -4.93 1.60 1.81
N HIS A 104 -6.24 1.53 1.59
CA HIS A 104 -6.98 0.28 1.78
C HIS A 104 -7.50 -0.30 0.46
N ASP A 105 -7.27 -1.60 0.24
CA ASP A 105 -7.78 -2.33 -0.92
C ASP A 105 -9.30 -2.50 -0.85
N ILE A 106 -9.99 -2.04 -1.89
CA ILE A 106 -11.45 -2.17 -2.00
C ILE A 106 -11.87 -2.69 -3.37
N ILE A 107 -13.02 -3.34 -3.42
CA ILE A 107 -13.58 -3.92 -4.66
C ILE A 107 -14.92 -3.29 -5.05
N ASN A 108 -15.51 -2.46 -4.19
CA ASN A 108 -16.76 -1.75 -4.45
C ASN A 108 -16.94 -0.56 -3.50
N ASN A 109 -17.97 0.23 -3.76
CA ASN A 109 -18.26 1.46 -3.03
C ASN A 109 -18.63 1.22 -1.55
N PHE A 110 -19.29 0.10 -1.23
CA PHE A 110 -19.61 -0.26 0.17
C PHE A 110 -18.33 -0.45 1.00
N PHE A 111 -17.37 -1.21 0.51
CA PHE A 111 -16.09 -1.41 1.21
C PHE A 111 -15.23 -0.14 1.21
N ALA A 112 -15.32 0.69 0.16
CA ALA A 112 -14.64 1.98 0.12
C ALA A 112 -15.08 2.89 1.27
N LYS A 113 -16.38 3.11 1.44
CA LYS A 113 -16.94 3.90 2.55
C LYS A 113 -16.52 3.33 3.90
N LYS A 114 -16.63 2.01 4.08
CA LYS A 114 -16.24 1.34 5.31
C LYS A 114 -14.75 1.49 5.63
N ALA A 115 -13.87 1.53 4.63
CA ALA A 115 -12.44 1.73 4.84
C ALA A 115 -12.13 3.14 5.34
N ILE A 116 -12.73 4.16 4.70
CA ILE A 116 -12.58 5.56 5.12
C ILE A 116 -13.17 5.79 6.51
N ASP A 117 -14.36 5.28 6.80
CA ASP A 117 -14.99 5.36 8.14
C ASP A 117 -14.12 4.75 9.24
N LYS A 118 -13.24 3.80 8.88
CA LYS A 118 -12.29 3.16 9.79
C LYS A 118 -10.89 3.80 9.80
N GLY A 119 -10.73 4.95 9.16
CA GLY A 119 -9.52 5.75 9.24
C GLY A 119 -8.47 5.45 8.16
N ALA A 120 -8.84 4.86 7.02
CA ALA A 120 -7.93 4.84 5.87
C ALA A 120 -7.82 6.24 5.26
N ASP A 121 -6.60 6.64 4.85
CA ASP A 121 -6.33 7.94 4.23
C ASP A 121 -6.65 7.94 2.74
N GLY A 122 -6.58 6.76 2.12
CA GLY A 122 -6.82 6.59 0.69
C GLY A 122 -7.26 5.16 0.35
N LEU A 123 -7.59 4.97 -0.90
CA LEU A 123 -8.17 3.72 -1.41
C LEU A 123 -7.35 3.16 -2.58
N VAL A 124 -7.25 1.84 -2.63
CA VAL A 124 -6.80 1.10 -3.81
C VAL A 124 -8.01 0.39 -4.40
N ALA A 125 -8.56 0.92 -5.49
CA ALA A 125 -9.71 0.36 -6.18
C ALA A 125 -9.27 -0.84 -7.02
N VAL A 126 -9.51 -2.05 -6.50
CA VAL A 126 -9.18 -3.32 -7.14
C VAL A 126 -10.32 -3.70 -8.08
N ALA A 127 -10.22 -3.25 -9.33
CA ALA A 127 -11.24 -3.41 -10.36
C ALA A 127 -11.07 -4.71 -11.17
N ALA A 128 -11.98 -4.96 -12.10
CA ALA A 128 -11.85 -6.03 -13.08
C ALA A 128 -10.52 -5.89 -13.86
N GLY A 129 -9.83 -7.01 -14.05
CA GLY A 129 -8.50 -7.05 -14.67
C GLY A 129 -7.32 -6.92 -13.70
N ALA A 130 -7.56 -6.73 -12.40
CA ALA A 130 -6.51 -6.87 -11.40
C ALA A 130 -6.10 -8.34 -11.23
N GLY A 131 -4.86 -8.57 -10.81
CA GLY A 131 -4.37 -9.91 -10.45
C GLY A 131 -4.85 -10.35 -9.07
N GLY A 132 -4.77 -11.65 -8.78
CA GLY A 132 -5.13 -12.22 -7.48
C GLY A 132 -6.63 -12.13 -7.18
N HIS A 133 -6.99 -11.69 -5.98
CA HIS A 133 -8.39 -11.48 -5.57
C HIS A 133 -8.93 -10.18 -6.15
N ALA A 134 -9.31 -10.23 -7.42
CA ALA A 134 -9.80 -9.08 -8.16
C ALA A 134 -11.27 -8.77 -7.88
N GLY A 135 -11.63 -7.50 -8.00
CA GLY A 135 -13.01 -7.07 -8.12
C GLY A 135 -13.60 -7.42 -9.50
N THR A 136 -14.91 -7.35 -9.59
CA THR A 136 -15.65 -7.61 -10.86
C THR A 136 -16.18 -6.35 -11.51
N LEU A 137 -16.09 -5.20 -10.85
CA LEU A 137 -16.58 -3.92 -11.36
C LEU A 137 -15.63 -3.33 -12.39
N SER A 138 -16.22 -2.71 -13.41
CA SER A 138 -15.46 -1.92 -14.39
C SER A 138 -14.66 -0.82 -13.67
N PRO A 139 -13.38 -0.61 -14.01
CA PRO A 139 -12.60 0.48 -13.47
C PRO A 139 -13.26 1.84 -13.69
N PHE A 140 -13.84 2.09 -14.87
CA PHE A 140 -14.54 3.35 -15.18
C PHE A 140 -15.73 3.60 -14.26
N ALA A 141 -16.57 2.59 -14.00
CA ALA A 141 -17.71 2.74 -13.10
C ALA A 141 -17.27 2.92 -11.65
N LEU A 142 -16.36 2.06 -11.16
CA LEU A 142 -15.92 2.07 -9.77
C LEU A 142 -15.25 3.39 -9.37
N ILE A 143 -14.36 3.91 -10.22
CA ILE A 143 -13.65 5.17 -9.93
C ILE A 143 -14.64 6.35 -9.90
N GLN A 144 -15.55 6.45 -10.88
CA GLN A 144 -16.53 7.54 -10.94
C GLN A 144 -17.46 7.52 -9.71
N GLU A 145 -18.01 6.35 -9.34
CA GLU A 145 -18.84 6.21 -8.15
C GLU A 145 -18.12 6.63 -6.86
N ILE A 146 -16.84 6.29 -6.72
CA ILE A 146 -16.05 6.67 -5.54
C ILE A 146 -15.79 8.19 -5.56
N ARG A 147 -15.47 8.76 -6.70
CA ARG A 147 -15.19 10.20 -6.85
C ARG A 147 -16.39 11.10 -6.56
N GLU A 148 -17.62 10.58 -6.61
CA GLU A 148 -18.82 11.36 -6.21
C GLU A 148 -18.77 11.80 -4.72
N TRP A 149 -18.06 11.10 -3.86
CA TRP A 149 -18.04 11.37 -2.43
C TRP A 149 -16.64 11.42 -1.80
N PHE A 150 -15.60 10.94 -2.49
CA PHE A 150 -14.23 10.85 -1.98
C PHE A 150 -13.25 11.59 -2.88
N SER A 151 -12.62 12.65 -2.34
CA SER A 151 -11.61 13.46 -3.03
C SER A 151 -10.17 13.13 -2.65
N GLY A 152 -9.96 12.20 -1.72
CA GLY A 152 -8.65 11.78 -1.25
C GLY A 152 -7.87 10.91 -2.25
N PRO A 153 -6.71 10.38 -1.84
CA PRO A 153 -5.89 9.50 -2.67
C PRO A 153 -6.66 8.27 -3.13
N LEU A 154 -6.75 8.07 -4.45
CA LEU A 154 -7.44 6.94 -5.07
C LEU A 154 -6.56 6.33 -6.16
N LEU A 155 -6.14 5.10 -5.95
CA LEU A 155 -5.33 4.32 -6.87
C LEU A 155 -6.20 3.32 -7.61
N LEU A 156 -6.03 3.20 -8.92
CA LEU A 156 -6.67 2.17 -9.72
C LEU A 156 -5.75 0.96 -9.87
N SER A 157 -6.25 -0.22 -9.50
CA SER A 157 -5.62 -1.51 -9.75
C SER A 157 -6.48 -2.33 -10.72
N GLY A 158 -5.89 -2.74 -11.84
CA GLY A 158 -6.51 -3.58 -12.85
C GLY A 158 -6.11 -3.20 -14.27
N SER A 159 -5.41 -4.10 -14.95
CA SER A 159 -5.02 -3.95 -16.37
C SER A 159 -4.19 -2.71 -16.73
N ILE A 160 -3.47 -2.13 -15.76
CA ILE A 160 -2.57 -1.01 -15.99
C ILE A 160 -1.21 -1.54 -16.47
N ALA A 161 -1.08 -1.74 -17.78
CA ALA A 161 0.06 -2.43 -18.38
C ALA A 161 1.02 -1.50 -19.16
N ASN A 162 0.62 -0.27 -19.45
CA ASN A 162 1.41 0.69 -20.22
C ASN A 162 1.08 2.14 -19.88
N GLY A 163 1.85 3.09 -20.40
CA GLY A 163 1.68 4.51 -20.14
C GLY A 163 0.32 5.07 -20.57
N GLY A 164 -0.29 4.53 -21.63
CA GLY A 164 -1.64 4.93 -22.06
C GLY A 164 -2.70 4.56 -21.01
N ALA A 165 -2.58 3.40 -20.38
CA ALA A 165 -3.47 2.99 -19.28
C ALA A 165 -3.27 3.88 -18.03
N VAL A 166 -2.03 4.28 -17.73
CA VAL A 166 -1.74 5.23 -16.64
C VAL A 166 -2.41 6.59 -16.93
N LEU A 167 -2.27 7.11 -18.15
CA LEU A 167 -2.90 8.37 -18.55
C LEU A 167 -4.43 8.30 -18.47
N ALA A 168 -5.03 7.19 -18.88
CA ALA A 168 -6.47 6.97 -18.77
C ALA A 168 -6.93 6.96 -17.30
N ALA A 169 -6.17 6.30 -16.41
CA ALA A 169 -6.47 6.31 -14.97
C ALA A 169 -6.34 7.72 -14.36
N GLN A 170 -5.40 8.54 -14.82
CA GLN A 170 -5.25 9.92 -14.35
C GLN A 170 -6.37 10.84 -14.84
N ALA A 171 -6.98 10.53 -15.99
CA ALA A 171 -8.06 11.32 -16.55
C ALA A 171 -9.43 11.06 -15.88
N MET A 172 -9.58 9.95 -15.15
CA MET A 172 -10.77 9.61 -14.37
C MET A 172 -10.76 10.22 -12.97
#